data_d97c072b36bc6c036623e0910fa0569b
#
_entry.id   d97c072b36bc6c036623e0910fa0569b
#
_cell.length_a   1.000
_cell.length_b   1.000
_cell.length_c   1.000
_cell.angle_alpha   90.00
_cell.angle_beta   90.00
_cell.angle_gamma   90.00
#
_symmetry.space_group_name_H-M   'P 1'
#
loop_
_entity.id
_entity.type
_entity.pdbx_description
1 polymer ?
#
loop_
_entity_poly.entity_id
_entity_poly.type
_entity_poly.pdbx_seq_one_letter_code
_entity_poly.pdbx_strand_id
1 'polypeptide(L)'
;MIVGYRDFILHYSYKGFHLRACSSNYVWDIGVNEARCSTSPELARDHLASGSCTCGFYAFKGSAQLNKFAPIHGAVLMWGKVVEHEFGYRAEFAQVESLFLPEIAVCQKASHSVNLSDLHVLVDARPIDAFTACSACMEHLFQCAGSYEPWWESFTYDQVLSQLAQNYEVPLIKQIQIKAAYE
;
A
#
# COMPACT_ATOMS: atom_id res chain seq x y z
N MET A 1 -17.18 -2.43 -13.67
CA MET A 1 -16.24 -1.79 -12.73
C MET A 1 -16.63 -2.23 -11.34
N ILE A 2 -15.69 -2.70 -10.55
CA ILE A 2 -15.91 -3.14 -9.15
C ILE A 2 -14.91 -2.45 -8.25
N VAL A 3 -15.27 -2.34 -6.96
CA VAL A 3 -14.37 -1.85 -5.91
C VAL A 3 -13.79 -3.05 -5.19
N GLY A 4 -12.49 -3.04 -4.97
CA GLY A 4 -11.79 -4.00 -4.13
C GLY A 4 -10.92 -3.30 -3.10
N TYR A 5 -10.52 -4.01 -2.06
CA TYR A 5 -9.71 -3.50 -0.96
C TYR A 5 -8.31 -4.09 -1.02
N ARG A 6 -7.30 -3.27 -0.76
CA ARG A 6 -5.92 -3.70 -0.93
C ARG A 6 -4.98 -3.10 0.12
N ASP A 7 -3.99 -3.93 0.46
CA ASP A 7 -2.82 -3.52 1.23
C ASP A 7 -1.72 -3.04 0.30
N PHE A 8 -1.02 -1.99 0.74
CA PHE A 8 0.15 -1.46 0.07
C PHE A 8 1.30 -1.32 1.06
N ILE A 9 2.51 -1.37 0.54
CA ILE A 9 3.71 -0.95 1.23
C ILE A 9 4.21 0.36 0.65
N LEU A 10 4.94 1.10 1.44
CA LEU A 10 5.55 2.35 1.04
C LEU A 10 6.78 2.09 0.17
N HIS A 11 6.91 2.85 -0.88
CA HIS A 11 8.11 2.95 -1.69
C HIS A 11 8.52 4.41 -1.77
N TYR A 12 9.79 4.70 -1.53
CA TYR A 12 10.34 6.06 -1.62
C TYR A 12 11.34 6.15 -2.77
N SER A 13 11.23 7.21 -3.55
CA SER A 13 12.14 7.50 -4.66
C SER A 13 12.46 9.00 -4.69
N TYR A 14 13.31 9.43 -5.61
CA TYR A 14 13.57 10.86 -5.85
C TYR A 14 12.31 11.67 -6.23
N LYS A 15 11.22 10.99 -6.59
CA LYS A 15 9.90 11.60 -6.85
C LYS A 15 8.99 11.64 -5.62
N GLY A 16 9.46 11.18 -4.46
CA GLY A 16 8.68 11.09 -3.22
C GLY A 16 8.10 9.71 -2.96
N PHE A 17 7.02 9.67 -2.17
CA PHE A 17 6.36 8.43 -1.77
C PHE A 17 5.44 7.90 -2.87
N HIS A 18 5.47 6.57 -3.04
CA HIS A 18 4.62 5.81 -3.95
C HIS A 18 4.05 4.59 -3.23
N LEU A 19 2.98 4.04 -3.77
CA LEU A 19 2.40 2.77 -3.34
C LEU A 19 3.08 1.62 -4.07
N ARG A 20 3.45 0.56 -3.35
CA ARG A 20 3.99 -0.68 -3.90
C ARG A 20 3.12 -1.86 -3.47
N ALA A 21 2.99 -2.84 -4.31
CA ALA A 21 2.26 -4.06 -3.99
C ALA A 21 2.99 -4.87 -2.92
N CYS A 22 2.25 -5.41 -1.93
CA CYS A 22 2.84 -6.22 -0.85
C CYS A 22 3.47 -7.54 -1.35
N SER A 23 2.95 -8.10 -2.43
CA SER A 23 3.35 -9.42 -2.95
C SER A 23 4.31 -9.38 -4.13
N SER A 24 4.68 -8.19 -4.59
CA SER A 24 5.57 -8.01 -5.74
C SER A 24 6.30 -6.68 -5.67
N ASN A 25 7.31 -6.49 -6.52
CA ASN A 25 8.02 -5.22 -6.64
C ASN A 25 7.29 -4.19 -7.51
N TYR A 26 6.02 -4.42 -7.84
CA TYR A 26 5.25 -3.51 -8.68
C TYR A 26 4.95 -2.21 -7.92
N VAL A 27 5.43 -1.11 -8.44
CA VAL A 27 5.11 0.24 -7.97
C VAL A 27 3.88 0.71 -8.75
N TRP A 28 2.87 1.18 -8.04
CA TRP A 28 1.63 1.66 -8.64
C TRP A 28 1.84 3.03 -9.28
N ASP A 29 1.46 3.13 -10.54
CA ASP A 29 1.42 4.41 -11.24
C ASP A 29 0.24 5.27 -10.75
N ILE A 30 0.39 6.58 -10.87
CA ILE A 30 -0.70 7.53 -10.67
C ILE A 30 -1.71 7.33 -11.82
N GLY A 31 -3.00 7.15 -11.46
CA GLY A 31 -4.05 6.86 -12.42
C GLY A 31 -4.17 5.38 -12.74
N VAL A 32 -4.33 5.05 -14.03
CA VAL A 32 -4.64 3.69 -14.50
C VAL A 32 -3.40 2.81 -14.52
N ASN A 33 -3.51 1.65 -13.90
CA ASN A 33 -2.51 0.60 -13.94
C ASN A 33 -3.02 -0.55 -14.80
N GLU A 34 -2.22 -0.98 -15.77
CA GLU A 34 -2.51 -2.11 -16.66
C GLU A 34 -1.67 -3.32 -16.26
N ALA A 35 -2.33 -4.46 -16.10
CA ALA A 35 -1.66 -5.70 -15.72
C ALA A 35 -0.80 -6.22 -16.89
N ARG A 36 0.44 -6.60 -16.56
CA ARG A 36 1.36 -7.23 -17.51
C ARG A 36 1.72 -8.63 -17.01
N CYS A 37 1.78 -9.56 -17.92
CA CYS A 37 2.25 -10.90 -17.62
C CYS A 37 3.77 -10.95 -17.72
N SER A 38 4.46 -11.43 -16.70
CA SER A 38 5.93 -11.55 -16.70
C SER A 38 6.44 -12.60 -17.70
N THR A 39 5.61 -13.62 -18.00
CA THR A 39 5.94 -14.70 -18.93
C THR A 39 5.52 -14.40 -20.38
N SER A 40 4.53 -13.54 -20.59
CA SER A 40 4.01 -13.15 -21.90
C SER A 40 3.41 -11.75 -21.80
N PRO A 41 4.22 -10.69 -21.88
CA PRO A 41 3.74 -9.31 -21.67
C PRO A 41 2.58 -8.91 -22.59
N GLU A 42 2.52 -9.48 -23.80
CA GLU A 42 1.51 -9.18 -24.80
C GLU A 42 0.16 -9.85 -24.55
N LEU A 43 0.09 -10.83 -23.63
CA LEU A 43 -1.05 -11.70 -23.42
C LEU A 43 -1.63 -11.68 -21.98
N ALA A 44 -1.34 -10.64 -21.20
CA ALA A 44 -1.83 -10.56 -19.82
C ALA A 44 -3.35 -10.73 -19.75
N ARG A 45 -4.07 -10.13 -20.69
CA ARG A 45 -5.52 -10.20 -20.80
C ARG A 45 -6.05 -11.63 -20.98
N ASP A 46 -5.41 -12.43 -21.81
CA ASP A 46 -5.84 -13.80 -22.09
C ASP A 46 -5.49 -14.74 -20.95
N HIS A 47 -4.38 -14.45 -20.25
CA HIS A 47 -3.91 -15.24 -19.12
C HIS A 47 -4.71 -15.04 -17.83
N LEU A 48 -5.38 -13.89 -17.67
CA LEU A 48 -6.19 -13.63 -16.46
C LEU A 48 -7.24 -14.70 -16.18
N ALA A 49 -7.76 -15.34 -17.22
CA ALA A 49 -8.75 -16.41 -17.06
C ALA A 49 -8.12 -17.80 -16.95
N SER A 50 -6.84 -17.98 -17.26
CA SER A 50 -6.17 -19.25 -17.12
C SER A 50 -5.77 -19.45 -15.65
N GLY A 51 -6.13 -20.58 -15.06
CA GLY A 51 -5.72 -20.93 -13.68
C GLY A 51 -4.21 -21.09 -13.49
N SER A 52 -3.45 -21.06 -14.57
CA SER A 52 -1.98 -21.25 -14.57
C SER A 52 -1.17 -19.97 -14.45
N CYS A 53 -1.78 -18.78 -14.57
CA CYS A 53 -1.11 -17.51 -14.49
C CYS A 53 -1.56 -16.68 -13.29
N THR A 54 -0.60 -16.02 -12.64
CA THR A 54 -0.84 -15.12 -11.48
C THR A 54 -0.81 -13.65 -11.86
N CYS A 55 -0.80 -13.30 -13.16
CA CYS A 55 -0.85 -11.91 -13.61
C CYS A 55 -2.18 -11.24 -13.24
N GLY A 56 -2.19 -9.92 -13.18
CA GLY A 56 -3.36 -9.11 -12.80
C GLY A 56 -3.20 -8.43 -11.46
N PHE A 57 -4.10 -7.47 -11.22
CA PHE A 57 -4.20 -6.78 -9.94
C PHE A 57 -5.17 -7.54 -9.04
N TYR A 58 -4.72 -7.83 -7.82
CA TYR A 58 -5.52 -8.50 -6.81
C TYR A 58 -6.03 -7.51 -5.79
N ALA A 59 -7.29 -7.66 -5.39
CA ALA A 59 -7.88 -6.95 -4.26
C ALA A 59 -8.91 -7.84 -3.55
N PHE A 60 -9.10 -7.60 -2.26
CA PHE A 60 -10.10 -8.30 -1.44
C PHE A 60 -11.51 -7.78 -1.72
N LYS A 61 -12.53 -8.60 -1.45
CA LYS A 61 -13.96 -8.19 -1.53
C LYS A 61 -14.35 -7.26 -0.40
N GLY A 62 -13.74 -7.39 0.77
CA GLY A 62 -14.08 -6.62 1.96
C GLY A 62 -12.86 -6.07 2.68
N SER A 63 -13.03 -4.91 3.30
CA SER A 63 -11.97 -4.27 4.09
C SER A 63 -11.54 -5.07 5.32
N ALA A 64 -12.41 -5.95 5.83
CA ALA A 64 -12.08 -6.83 6.96
C ALA A 64 -10.95 -7.84 6.66
N GLN A 65 -10.63 -8.06 5.39
CA GLN A 65 -9.57 -8.96 4.94
C GLN A 65 -8.20 -8.29 4.85
N LEU A 66 -8.13 -6.97 5.02
CA LEU A 66 -6.88 -6.21 5.01
C LEU A 66 -5.98 -6.64 6.17
N ASN A 67 -4.69 -6.72 5.87
CA ASN A 67 -3.70 -7.08 6.88
C ASN A 67 -3.41 -5.88 7.78
N LYS A 68 -3.80 -5.96 9.05
CA LYS A 68 -3.57 -4.91 10.04
C LYS A 68 -2.12 -4.46 10.21
N PHE A 69 -1.16 -5.25 9.74
CA PHE A 69 0.28 -4.93 9.78
C PHE A 69 0.78 -4.25 8.51
N ALA A 70 -0.05 -4.14 7.47
CA ALA A 70 0.33 -3.38 6.30
C ALA A 70 0.35 -1.87 6.62
N PRO A 71 1.35 -1.13 6.13
CA PRO A 71 1.46 0.29 6.46
C PRO A 71 0.37 1.14 5.81
N ILE A 72 -0.13 0.75 4.65
CA ILE A 72 -1.12 1.53 3.91
C ILE A 72 -2.26 0.60 3.47
N HIS A 73 -3.48 1.08 3.62
CA HIS A 73 -4.71 0.46 3.12
C HIS A 73 -5.42 1.37 2.14
N GLY A 74 -6.10 0.79 1.16
CA GLY A 74 -6.89 1.58 0.23
C GLY A 74 -7.95 0.77 -0.49
N ALA A 75 -8.86 1.47 -1.16
CA ALA A 75 -9.75 0.91 -2.16
C ALA A 75 -9.17 1.12 -3.55
N VAL A 76 -9.45 0.19 -4.44
CA VAL A 76 -9.08 0.23 -5.84
C VAL A 76 -10.28 -0.03 -6.72
N LEU A 77 -10.44 0.77 -7.77
CA LEU A 77 -11.35 0.48 -8.86
C LEU A 77 -10.71 -0.53 -9.78
N MET A 78 -11.49 -1.53 -10.18
CA MET A 78 -11.01 -2.64 -10.99
C MET A 78 -11.94 -2.86 -12.18
N TRP A 79 -11.37 -3.07 -13.38
CA TRP A 79 -12.15 -3.28 -14.60
C TRP A 79 -11.37 -4.02 -15.69
N GLY A 80 -11.93 -4.05 -16.89
CA GLY A 80 -11.47 -4.89 -17.99
C GLY A 80 -11.92 -6.33 -17.78
N LYS A 81 -11.05 -7.28 -18.03
CA LYS A 81 -11.30 -8.65 -17.66
C LYS A 81 -11.13 -8.82 -16.16
N VAL A 82 -12.20 -9.19 -15.48
CA VAL A 82 -12.21 -9.41 -14.03
C VAL A 82 -12.54 -10.86 -13.74
N VAL A 83 -11.73 -11.49 -12.91
CA VAL A 83 -11.95 -12.83 -12.39
C VAL A 83 -12.27 -12.73 -10.91
N GLU A 84 -13.42 -13.25 -10.53
CA GLU A 84 -13.85 -13.32 -9.14
C GLU A 84 -13.34 -14.61 -8.49
N HIS A 85 -12.79 -14.48 -7.29
CA HIS A 85 -12.37 -15.56 -6.42
C HIS A 85 -13.17 -15.52 -5.12
N GLU A 86 -13.02 -16.52 -4.29
CA GLU A 86 -13.73 -16.62 -3.00
C GLU A 86 -13.55 -15.36 -2.14
N PHE A 87 -12.33 -14.88 -1.98
CA PHE A 87 -11.99 -13.77 -1.08
C PHE A 87 -11.68 -12.46 -1.79
N GLY A 88 -11.66 -12.42 -3.11
CA GLY A 88 -11.23 -11.22 -3.82
C GLY A 88 -11.46 -11.26 -5.31
N TYR A 89 -10.87 -10.29 -5.96
CA TYR A 89 -10.92 -10.08 -7.40
C TYR A 89 -9.51 -10.05 -7.97
N ARG A 90 -9.41 -10.41 -9.24
CA ARG A 90 -8.22 -10.25 -10.06
C ARG A 90 -8.62 -9.57 -11.36
N ALA A 91 -7.98 -8.45 -11.71
CA ALA A 91 -8.40 -7.63 -12.84
C ALA A 91 -7.24 -7.24 -13.77
N GLU A 92 -7.60 -6.93 -15.01
CA GLU A 92 -6.72 -6.43 -16.06
C GLU A 92 -6.27 -5.00 -15.76
N PHE A 93 -7.21 -4.15 -15.33
CA PHE A 93 -6.95 -2.75 -14.99
C PHE A 93 -7.31 -2.48 -13.54
N ALA A 94 -6.52 -1.61 -12.91
CA ALA A 94 -6.83 -1.09 -11.59
C ALA A 94 -6.36 0.36 -11.44
N GLN A 95 -7.06 1.10 -10.58
CA GLN A 95 -6.70 2.45 -10.17
C GLN A 95 -6.97 2.61 -8.68
N VAL A 96 -6.09 3.30 -7.97
CA VAL A 96 -6.35 3.67 -6.58
C VAL A 96 -7.53 4.62 -6.55
N GLU A 97 -8.53 4.33 -5.72
CA GLU A 97 -9.75 5.14 -5.55
C GLU A 97 -9.69 5.98 -4.29
N SER A 98 -9.18 5.38 -3.21
CA SER A 98 -9.07 6.06 -1.92
C SER A 98 -7.99 5.41 -1.06
N LEU A 99 -7.44 6.18 -0.12
CA LEU A 99 -6.55 5.69 0.92
C LEU A 99 -7.24 5.77 2.27
N PHE A 100 -6.93 4.85 3.18
CA PHE A 100 -7.59 4.75 4.46
C PHE A 100 -6.66 5.22 5.58
N LEU A 101 -7.20 6.08 6.45
CA LEU A 101 -6.61 6.39 7.74
C LEU A 101 -6.96 5.25 8.70
N PRO A 102 -6.01 4.45 9.18
CA PRO A 102 -6.29 3.40 10.15
C PRO A 102 -6.72 3.99 11.49
N GLU A 103 -7.60 3.30 12.22
CA GLU A 103 -7.92 3.66 13.61
C GLU A 103 -6.73 3.41 14.54
N ILE A 104 -6.00 2.35 14.25
CA ILE A 104 -4.84 1.90 15.02
C ILE A 104 -3.70 1.70 14.02
N ALA A 105 -2.61 2.40 14.27
CA ALA A 105 -1.39 2.23 13.49
C ALA A 105 -0.52 1.13 14.08
N VAL A 106 0.30 0.53 13.25
CA VAL A 106 1.25 -0.51 13.66
C VAL A 106 2.68 -0.05 13.42
N CYS A 107 3.46 -0.05 14.49
CA CYS A 107 4.89 0.11 14.40
C CYS A 107 5.49 -1.19 13.83
N GLN A 108 5.96 -1.15 12.58
CA GLN A 108 6.51 -2.33 11.90
C GLN A 108 7.82 -2.81 12.56
N LYS A 109 8.57 -1.90 13.20
CA LYS A 109 9.83 -2.25 13.87
C LYS A 109 9.65 -3.26 15.01
N ALA A 110 8.56 -3.13 15.79
CA ALA A 110 8.31 -3.98 16.97
C ALA A 110 6.93 -4.64 16.94
N SER A 111 6.19 -4.55 15.84
CA SER A 111 4.88 -5.20 15.61
C SER A 111 3.86 -4.90 16.71
N HIS A 112 3.86 -3.70 17.28
CA HIS A 112 2.92 -3.26 18.28
C HIS A 112 2.03 -2.11 17.80
N SER A 113 0.86 -1.98 18.40
CA SER A 113 -0.09 -0.92 18.09
C SER A 113 0.31 0.39 18.75
N VAL A 114 0.18 1.50 18.05
CA VAL A 114 0.50 2.85 18.52
C VAL A 114 -0.57 3.84 18.05
N ASN A 115 -0.62 5.00 18.70
CA ASN A 115 -1.42 6.12 18.22
C ASN A 115 -0.86 6.61 16.88
N LEU A 116 -1.72 7.01 15.98
CA LEU A 116 -1.34 7.49 14.66
C LEU A 116 -0.38 8.69 14.73
N SER A 117 -0.60 9.60 15.70
CA SER A 117 0.24 10.77 15.94
C SER A 117 1.67 10.44 16.40
N ASP A 118 1.90 9.23 16.89
CA ASP A 118 3.23 8.76 17.33
C ASP A 118 3.94 7.91 16.27
N LEU A 119 3.34 7.73 15.10
CA LEU A 119 3.90 6.93 14.03
C LEU A 119 4.68 7.80 13.05
N HIS A 120 5.89 7.36 12.75
CA HIS A 120 6.78 7.96 11.76
C HIS A 120 7.06 6.98 10.62
N VAL A 121 7.35 7.52 9.47
CA VAL A 121 7.90 6.78 8.32
C VAL A 121 9.38 7.09 8.25
N LEU A 122 10.19 6.06 8.33
CA LEU A 122 11.64 6.15 8.17
C LEU A 122 12.01 5.68 6.77
N VAL A 123 12.84 6.47 6.11
CA VAL A 123 13.33 6.20 4.75
C VAL A 123 14.85 6.05 4.83
N ASP A 124 15.37 4.90 4.39
CA ASP A 124 16.81 4.73 4.19
C ASP A 124 17.21 5.39 2.86
N ALA A 125 18.19 6.29 2.90
CA ALA A 125 18.75 6.93 1.69
C ALA A 125 19.48 5.93 0.76
N ARG A 126 19.75 4.72 1.22
CA ARG A 126 20.20 3.59 0.41
C ARG A 126 18.99 2.74 0.04
N PRO A 127 18.82 2.26 -1.15
CA PRO A 127 17.60 2.18 -1.89
C PRO A 127 16.44 1.49 -1.16
N ILE A 128 15.31 2.17 -1.01
CA ILE A 128 14.03 1.68 -1.49
C ILE A 128 13.00 1.32 -0.42
N ASP A 129 13.33 1.00 0.84
CA ASP A 129 12.30 0.60 1.77
C ASP A 129 12.00 1.70 2.81
N ALA A 130 10.77 2.21 2.76
CA ALA A 130 10.21 3.01 3.82
C ALA A 130 9.44 2.09 4.77
N PHE A 131 9.63 2.24 6.07
CA PHE A 131 8.92 1.47 7.09
C PHE A 131 8.40 2.36 8.21
N THR A 132 7.39 1.89 8.92
CA THR A 132 6.80 2.65 10.02
C THR A 132 7.43 2.27 11.36
N ALA A 133 7.76 3.29 12.16
CA ALA A 133 8.26 3.15 13.53
C ALA A 133 7.63 4.22 14.44
N CYS A 134 7.33 3.87 15.69
CA CYS A 134 6.95 4.86 16.70
C CYS A 134 8.17 5.59 17.25
N SER A 135 7.96 6.73 17.92
CA SER A 135 9.03 7.57 18.46
C SER A 135 10.00 6.77 19.32
N ALA A 136 9.53 5.93 20.22
CA ALA A 136 10.39 5.12 21.10
C ALA A 136 11.25 4.10 20.31
N CYS A 137 10.67 3.44 19.29
CA CYS A 137 11.42 2.51 18.44
C CYS A 137 12.42 3.25 17.55
N MET A 138 12.08 4.45 17.09
CA MET A 138 12.97 5.31 16.32
C MET A 138 14.18 5.76 17.15
N GLU A 139 13.98 6.23 18.38
CA GLU A 139 15.05 6.59 19.30
C GLU A 139 16.01 5.41 19.55
N HIS A 140 15.45 4.22 19.78
CA HIS A 140 16.26 3.01 19.94
C HIS A 140 17.08 2.68 18.69
N LEU A 141 16.51 2.86 17.49
CA LEU A 141 17.25 2.66 16.23
C LEU A 141 18.43 3.64 16.11
N PHE A 142 18.23 4.91 16.43
CA PHE A 142 19.28 5.91 16.39
C PHE A 142 20.38 5.63 17.44
N GLN A 143 20.03 5.20 18.64
CA GLN A 143 20.99 4.81 19.67
C GLN A 143 21.83 3.59 19.26
N CYS A 144 21.22 2.59 18.62
CA CYS A 144 21.91 1.39 18.14
C CYS A 144 22.80 1.64 16.92
N ALA A 145 22.52 2.67 16.14
CA ALA A 145 23.32 3.03 14.96
C ALA A 145 24.71 3.58 15.31
N GLY A 146 24.94 3.96 16.56
CA GLY A 146 26.24 4.47 17.05
C GLY A 146 26.71 5.71 16.32
N SER A 147 28.04 5.79 16.03
CA SER A 147 28.64 6.91 15.30
C SER A 147 28.38 6.88 13.77
N TYR A 148 27.68 5.91 13.26
CA TYR A 148 27.15 5.96 11.89
C TYR A 148 25.99 6.94 11.89
N GLU A 149 26.16 8.09 11.28
CA GLU A 149 25.04 8.98 10.96
C GLU A 149 24.10 8.20 10.05
N PRO A 150 22.92 7.79 10.55
CA PRO A 150 21.95 7.14 9.69
C PRO A 150 21.45 8.20 8.71
N TRP A 151 21.58 7.96 7.43
CA TRP A 151 21.04 8.77 6.34
C TRP A 151 19.51 8.57 6.24
N TRP A 152 18.83 8.51 7.40
CA TRP A 152 17.40 8.30 7.46
C TRP A 152 16.68 9.65 7.51
N GLU A 153 15.81 9.85 6.58
CA GLU A 153 14.81 10.90 6.65
C GLU A 153 13.61 10.38 7.42
N SER A 154 13.06 11.20 8.31
CA SER A 154 11.87 10.89 9.11
C SER A 154 10.72 11.81 8.72
N PHE A 155 9.57 11.22 8.47
CA PHE A 155 8.33 11.91 8.15
C PHE A 155 7.26 11.47 9.13
N THR A 156 6.31 12.34 9.51
CA THR A 156 5.13 11.87 10.23
C THR A 156 4.27 11.04 9.30
N TYR A 157 3.59 10.05 9.84
CA TYR A 157 2.73 9.18 9.03
C TYR A 157 1.61 9.96 8.31
N ASP A 158 1.04 10.98 8.98
CA ASP A 158 0.04 11.87 8.38
C ASP A 158 0.59 12.67 7.20
N GLN A 159 1.84 13.14 7.26
CA GLN A 159 2.48 13.81 6.13
C GLN A 159 2.60 12.87 4.93
N VAL A 160 3.02 11.63 5.16
CA VAL A 160 3.16 10.62 4.11
C VAL A 160 1.82 10.29 3.48
N LEU A 161 0.78 10.03 4.29
CA LEU A 161 -0.56 9.75 3.77
C LEU A 161 -1.13 10.94 2.98
N SER A 162 -0.94 12.16 3.49
CA SER A 162 -1.39 13.37 2.81
C SER A 162 -0.70 13.55 1.45
N GLN A 163 0.61 13.31 1.40
CA GLN A 163 1.38 13.36 0.16
C GLN A 163 0.95 12.27 -0.84
N LEU A 164 0.73 11.05 -0.37
CA LEU A 164 0.21 9.97 -1.22
C LEU A 164 -1.17 10.32 -1.78
N ALA A 165 -2.09 10.79 -0.93
CA ALA A 165 -3.43 11.16 -1.36
C ALA A 165 -3.39 12.29 -2.40
N GLN A 166 -2.52 13.27 -2.21
CA GLN A 166 -2.32 14.34 -3.18
C GLN A 166 -1.70 13.82 -4.48
N ASN A 167 -0.67 12.98 -4.42
CA ASN A 167 -0.01 12.42 -5.60
C ASN A 167 -0.96 11.57 -6.45
N TYR A 168 -1.78 10.75 -5.79
CA TYR A 168 -2.75 9.88 -6.47
C TYR A 168 -4.08 10.57 -6.77
N GLU A 169 -4.25 11.83 -6.33
CA GLU A 169 -5.49 12.61 -6.50
C GLU A 169 -6.72 11.89 -5.91
N VAL A 170 -6.56 11.28 -4.75
CA VAL A 170 -7.58 10.47 -4.10
C VAL A 170 -7.88 10.94 -2.68
N PRO A 171 -9.11 10.73 -2.18
CA PRO A 171 -9.48 11.09 -0.82
C PRO A 171 -8.80 10.20 0.22
N LEU A 172 -8.50 10.79 1.39
CA LEU A 172 -8.22 10.06 2.63
C LEU A 172 -9.52 9.82 3.38
N ILE A 173 -9.87 8.56 3.61
CA ILE A 173 -11.11 8.15 4.27
C ILE A 173 -10.78 7.58 5.64
N LYS A 174 -11.46 8.03 6.70
CA LYS A 174 -11.34 7.39 8.01
C LYS A 174 -11.96 5.99 7.97
N GLN A 175 -11.26 5.01 8.54
CA GLN A 175 -11.66 3.60 8.48
C GLN A 175 -13.06 3.33 9.07
N ILE A 176 -13.51 4.15 10.04
CA ILE A 176 -14.88 4.10 10.59
C ILE A 176 -15.96 4.33 9.51
N GLN A 177 -15.66 5.18 8.53
CA GLN A 177 -16.61 5.50 7.46
C GLN A 177 -16.77 4.40 6.42
N ILE A 178 -15.80 3.48 6.34
CA ILE A 178 -15.83 2.37 5.38
C ILE A 178 -16.92 1.37 5.74
N LYS A 179 -17.10 1.05 7.04
CA LYS A 179 -18.18 0.17 7.51
C LYS A 179 -19.57 0.70 7.14
N ALA A 180 -19.76 2.02 7.11
CA ALA A 180 -21.06 2.63 6.83
C ALA A 180 -21.34 2.85 5.34
N ALA A 181 -20.32 2.87 4.49
CA ALA A 181 -20.48 3.21 3.07
C ALA A 181 -20.62 1.97 2.15
N TYR A 182 -20.17 0.79 2.62
CA TYR A 182 -20.06 -0.42 1.80
C TYR A 182 -20.68 -1.67 2.44
N GLU A 183 -21.31 -1.58 3.61
CA GLU A 183 -22.23 -2.56 4.18
C GLU A 183 -23.69 -2.25 3.80
#